data_0944c9b82a92699c09053589a7ea6f5b
#
_entry.id   0944c9b82a92699c09053589a7ea6f5b
#
_cell.length_a   1.000
_cell.length_b   1.000
_cell.length_c   1.000
_cell.angle_alpha   90.00
_cell.angle_beta   90.00
_cell.angle_gamma   90.00
#
_symmetry.space_group_name_H-M   'P 1'
#
loop_
_entity.id
_entity.type
_entity.pdbx_description
1 polymer ?
#
loop_
_entity_poly.entity_id
_entity_poly.type
_entity_poly.pdbx_seq_one_letter_code
_entity_poly.pdbx_strand_id
1 'polypeptide(L)'
;MNSFTNSLDSTENTNLSDRTSELLTRLKSTPDKNLSLVIDELAHDQAGQTALMYFLQERCAPSPAANASSPPVDLIAGKIYQTLFQAASPACADFLQTHFPTGIVPLRSQQSVDYQPLQILLAKQDFQAADQLTLQKLCELAGEVAVQRNWIYFTEVEQFPAIDLQTINALWLIHSEGKFGFSVQRELWLSLGKNWDKLWPKIGWKDGINWTRYPQGFTWDLTAPKGHLPLSNQLRGVRAMASLMAHPAWEQP
;
A
#
# COMPACT_ATOMS: atom_id res chain seq x y z
N MET A 1 27.13 -22.99 41.69
CA MET A 1 25.88 -23.34 40.97
C MET A 1 25.58 -22.31 39.90
N ASN A 2 26.43 -22.15 38.85
CA ASN A 2 26.23 -21.11 37.81
C ASN A 2 26.68 -21.57 36.40
N SER A 3 26.67 -22.89 36.09
CA SER A 3 27.14 -23.39 34.80
C SER A 3 26.02 -23.95 33.90
N PHE A 4 24.80 -24.09 34.40
CA PHE A 4 23.71 -24.71 33.64
C PHE A 4 22.82 -23.72 32.85
N THR A 5 22.78 -22.45 33.20
CA THR A 5 21.96 -21.43 32.54
C THR A 5 22.58 -20.94 31.22
N ASN A 6 23.90 -20.88 31.11
CA ASN A 6 24.59 -20.42 29.90
C ASN A 6 24.56 -21.43 28.72
N SER A 7 24.35 -22.72 29.01
CA SER A 7 24.35 -23.77 27.97
C SER A 7 22.99 -23.90 27.24
N LEU A 8 21.90 -23.62 27.93
CA LEU A 8 20.54 -23.66 27.33
C LEU A 8 20.31 -22.46 26.38
N ASP A 9 20.75 -21.28 26.79
CA ASP A 9 20.61 -20.05 26.00
C ASP A 9 21.41 -20.09 24.69
N SER A 10 22.60 -20.73 24.71
CA SER A 10 23.44 -20.90 23.52
C SER A 10 22.84 -21.90 22.53
N THR A 11 22.18 -22.95 22.99
CA THR A 11 21.59 -24.00 22.15
C THR A 11 20.29 -23.51 21.52
N GLU A 12 19.47 -22.75 22.23
CA GLU A 12 18.26 -22.14 21.71
C GLU A 12 18.56 -21.07 20.63
N ASN A 13 19.61 -20.27 20.86
CA ASN A 13 20.05 -19.24 19.92
C ASN A 13 20.62 -19.85 18.61
N THR A 14 21.34 -20.96 18.70
CA THR A 14 21.85 -21.69 17.53
C THR A 14 20.71 -22.30 16.72
N ASN A 15 19.75 -22.95 17.38
CA ASN A 15 18.57 -23.51 16.75
C ASN A 15 17.71 -22.44 16.06
N LEU A 16 17.56 -21.26 16.66
CA LEU A 16 16.82 -20.13 16.07
C LEU A 16 17.51 -19.61 14.79
N SER A 17 18.85 -19.48 14.83
CA SER A 17 19.66 -19.04 13.68
C SER A 17 19.58 -20.02 12.49
N ASP A 18 19.72 -21.33 12.76
CA ASP A 18 19.64 -22.36 11.73
C ASP A 18 18.26 -22.40 11.06
N ARG A 19 17.19 -22.34 11.89
CA ARG A 19 15.81 -22.29 11.40
C ARG A 19 15.55 -21.01 10.57
N THR A 20 16.04 -19.87 11.00
CA THR A 20 15.90 -18.60 10.25
C THR A 20 16.57 -18.70 8.89
N SER A 21 17.75 -19.30 8.80
CA SER A 21 18.50 -19.50 7.55
C SER A 21 17.78 -20.43 6.59
N GLU A 22 17.17 -21.50 7.10
CA GLU A 22 16.34 -22.43 6.31
C GLU A 22 15.11 -21.71 5.73
N LEU A 23 14.39 -20.95 6.58
CA LEU A 23 13.20 -20.19 6.17
C LEU A 23 13.53 -19.10 5.16
N LEU A 24 14.65 -18.41 5.30
CA LEU A 24 15.14 -17.42 4.33
C LEU A 24 15.45 -18.09 2.97
N THR A 25 16.05 -19.26 2.99
CA THR A 25 16.31 -20.05 1.76
C THR A 25 14.99 -20.45 1.10
N ARG A 26 14.00 -20.88 1.87
CA ARG A 26 12.64 -21.19 1.38
C ARG A 26 12.00 -19.98 0.73
N LEU A 27 12.06 -18.79 1.37
CA LEU A 27 11.54 -17.55 0.79
C LEU A 27 12.19 -17.23 -0.56
N LYS A 28 13.52 -17.30 -0.64
CA LYS A 28 14.28 -17.02 -1.88
C LYS A 28 13.99 -18.00 -3.02
N SER A 29 13.69 -19.25 -2.71
CA SER A 29 13.38 -20.29 -3.71
C SER A 29 11.90 -20.32 -4.11
N THR A 30 11.02 -19.64 -3.39
CA THR A 30 9.58 -19.62 -3.67
C THR A 30 9.26 -18.61 -4.77
N PRO A 31 8.55 -19.00 -5.84
CA PRO A 31 8.08 -18.07 -6.87
C PRO A 31 7.14 -16.99 -6.28
N ASP A 32 7.22 -15.75 -6.77
CA ASP A 32 6.46 -14.59 -6.25
C ASP A 32 4.97 -14.86 -6.11
N LYS A 33 4.36 -15.59 -7.05
CA LYS A 33 2.94 -15.96 -7.01
C LYS A 33 2.51 -16.77 -5.79
N ASN A 34 3.46 -17.45 -5.13
CA ASN A 34 3.21 -18.30 -3.97
C ASN A 34 3.74 -17.68 -2.67
N LEU A 35 4.51 -16.59 -2.75
CA LEU A 35 5.14 -15.96 -1.59
C LEU A 35 4.12 -15.45 -0.57
N SER A 36 2.96 -14.96 -1.02
CA SER A 36 1.93 -14.44 -0.11
C SER A 36 1.53 -15.48 0.96
N LEU A 37 1.32 -16.74 0.57
CA LEU A 37 0.97 -17.82 1.51
C LEU A 37 2.11 -18.14 2.47
N VAL A 38 3.35 -18.14 1.97
CA VAL A 38 4.53 -18.40 2.80
C VAL A 38 4.76 -17.26 3.80
N ILE A 39 4.55 -16.01 3.39
CA ILE A 39 4.65 -14.85 4.27
C ILE A 39 3.63 -14.94 5.41
N ASP A 40 2.38 -15.28 5.10
CA ASP A 40 1.32 -15.44 6.11
C ASP A 40 1.65 -16.58 7.11
N GLU A 41 2.22 -17.69 6.63
CA GLU A 41 2.67 -18.78 7.49
C GLU A 41 3.79 -18.35 8.45
N LEU A 42 4.78 -17.58 7.94
CA LEU A 42 5.95 -17.16 8.71
C LEU A 42 5.70 -16.02 9.70
N ALA A 43 4.55 -15.36 9.60
CA ALA A 43 4.18 -14.24 10.47
C ALA A 43 4.10 -14.59 11.96
N HIS A 44 3.88 -15.86 12.29
CA HIS A 44 3.41 -16.30 13.61
C HIS A 44 4.51 -16.64 14.60
N ASP A 45 5.76 -16.80 14.16
CA ASP A 45 6.88 -17.15 15.06
C ASP A 45 8.12 -16.27 14.84
N GLN A 46 8.98 -16.22 15.85
CA GLN A 46 10.15 -15.34 15.87
C GLN A 46 11.15 -15.64 14.74
N ALA A 47 11.40 -16.92 14.41
CA ALA A 47 12.32 -17.28 13.34
C ALA A 47 11.77 -16.85 11.96
N GLY A 48 10.46 -17.02 11.77
CA GLY A 48 9.75 -16.58 10.57
C GLY A 48 9.80 -15.06 10.41
N GLN A 49 9.46 -14.31 11.47
CA GLN A 49 9.56 -12.84 11.45
C GLN A 49 10.97 -12.36 11.14
N THR A 50 11.99 -12.99 11.73
CA THR A 50 13.40 -12.65 11.46
C THR A 50 13.78 -12.95 10.01
N ALA A 51 13.34 -14.07 9.46
CA ALA A 51 13.56 -14.40 8.03
C ALA A 51 12.89 -13.40 7.11
N LEU A 52 11.66 -12.96 7.44
CA LEU A 52 10.93 -11.93 6.69
C LEU A 52 11.65 -10.56 6.74
N MET A 53 12.24 -10.18 7.88
CA MET A 53 13.04 -8.95 8.00
C MET A 53 14.23 -8.96 7.06
N TYR A 54 15.02 -10.04 7.06
CA TYR A 54 16.18 -10.17 6.15
C TYR A 54 15.73 -10.17 4.67
N PHE A 55 14.67 -10.88 4.35
CA PHE A 55 14.17 -10.95 2.98
C PHE A 55 13.64 -9.60 2.49
N LEU A 56 12.95 -8.85 3.36
CA LEU A 56 12.50 -7.49 3.05
C LEU A 56 13.68 -6.55 2.78
N GLN A 57 14.70 -6.60 3.64
CA GLN A 57 15.89 -5.76 3.48
C GLN A 57 16.63 -6.05 2.17
N GLU A 58 16.77 -7.32 1.79
CA GLU A 58 17.38 -7.70 0.52
C GLU A 58 16.55 -7.23 -0.69
N ARG A 59 15.21 -7.39 -0.65
CA ARG A 59 14.33 -6.94 -1.76
C ARG A 59 14.31 -5.43 -1.94
N CYS A 60 14.44 -4.69 -0.86
CA CYS A 60 14.46 -3.22 -0.88
C CYS A 60 15.88 -2.63 -1.02
N ALA A 61 16.92 -3.46 -1.08
CA ALA A 61 18.27 -2.98 -1.27
C ALA A 61 18.42 -2.23 -2.62
N PRO A 62 19.12 -1.10 -2.65
CA PRO A 62 19.34 -0.35 -3.88
C PRO A 62 20.01 -1.24 -4.94
N SER A 63 19.34 -1.47 -6.06
CA SER A 63 19.96 -2.18 -7.18
C SER A 63 20.82 -1.20 -7.99
N PRO A 64 22.08 -1.54 -8.32
CA PRO A 64 22.94 -0.71 -9.17
C PRO A 64 22.37 -0.46 -10.57
N ALA A 65 21.40 -1.28 -11.01
CA ALA A 65 20.75 -1.19 -12.31
C ALA A 65 19.43 -0.42 -12.32
N ALA A 66 18.95 0.05 -11.17
CA ALA A 66 17.70 0.80 -11.10
C ALA A 66 17.91 2.23 -11.61
N ASN A 67 17.58 2.48 -12.87
CA ASN A 67 17.39 3.84 -13.39
C ASN A 67 16.29 4.54 -12.59
N ALA A 68 16.61 5.72 -12.09
CA ALA A 68 15.92 6.48 -11.05
C ALA A 68 14.50 7.01 -11.38
N SER A 69 13.81 6.51 -12.39
CA SER A 69 12.52 7.07 -12.81
C SER A 69 11.32 6.68 -11.95
N SER A 70 11.29 5.53 -11.34
CA SER A 70 10.37 5.11 -10.26
C SER A 70 10.69 3.66 -9.92
N PRO A 71 10.98 3.29 -8.67
CA PRO A 71 11.08 1.88 -8.33
C PRO A 71 9.72 1.22 -8.62
N PRO A 72 9.70 0.06 -9.27
CA PRO A 72 8.47 -0.69 -9.48
C PRO A 72 7.82 -0.96 -8.11
N VAL A 73 6.49 -0.87 -8.06
CA VAL A 73 5.72 -1.22 -6.86
C VAL A 73 5.92 -2.71 -6.59
N ASP A 74 6.73 -3.05 -5.58
CA ASP A 74 6.95 -4.43 -5.16
C ASP A 74 5.87 -4.85 -4.15
N LEU A 75 4.82 -5.50 -4.64
CA LEU A 75 3.70 -5.95 -3.81
C LEU A 75 4.12 -7.01 -2.78
N ILE A 76 5.16 -7.80 -3.06
CA ILE A 76 5.68 -8.78 -2.11
C ILE A 76 6.40 -8.08 -0.95
N ALA A 77 7.26 -7.11 -1.26
CA ALA A 77 7.87 -6.28 -0.23
C ALA A 77 6.80 -5.55 0.61
N GLY A 78 5.74 -5.04 -0.05
CA GLY A 78 4.57 -4.45 0.62
C GLY A 78 3.88 -5.41 1.57
N LYS A 79 3.62 -6.65 1.14
CA LYS A 79 3.01 -7.69 1.96
C LYS A 79 3.88 -8.03 3.18
N ILE A 80 5.19 -8.18 3.00
CA ILE A 80 6.11 -8.46 4.12
C ILE A 80 6.12 -7.28 5.10
N TYR A 81 6.25 -6.04 4.59
CA TYR A 81 6.21 -4.85 5.44
C TYR A 81 4.92 -4.81 6.27
N GLN A 82 3.78 -5.02 5.63
CA GLN A 82 2.46 -5.03 6.27
C GLN A 82 2.36 -6.12 7.35
N THR A 83 2.85 -7.32 7.05
CA THR A 83 2.89 -8.46 7.99
C THR A 83 3.74 -8.15 9.21
N LEU A 84 4.95 -7.61 9.04
CA LEU A 84 5.83 -7.22 10.14
C LEU A 84 5.24 -6.06 10.96
N PHE A 85 4.58 -5.10 10.29
CA PHE A 85 3.92 -3.98 10.95
C PHE A 85 2.75 -4.46 11.84
N GLN A 86 1.96 -5.42 11.38
CA GLN A 86 0.83 -5.98 12.12
C GLN A 86 1.24 -6.97 13.20
N ALA A 87 2.41 -7.61 13.08
CA ALA A 87 2.92 -8.53 14.09
C ALA A 87 3.12 -7.86 15.47
N ALA A 88 3.27 -6.52 15.49
CA ALA A 88 3.38 -5.68 16.70
C ALA A 88 4.40 -6.18 17.73
N SER A 89 5.37 -7.02 17.33
CA SER A 89 6.46 -7.45 18.21
C SER A 89 7.48 -6.32 18.33
N PRO A 90 8.14 -6.16 19.51
CA PRO A 90 9.17 -5.13 19.68
C PRO A 90 10.27 -5.23 18.62
N ALA A 91 10.74 -6.45 18.30
CA ALA A 91 11.77 -6.67 17.29
C ALA A 91 11.34 -6.22 15.89
N CYS A 92 10.08 -6.49 15.50
CA CYS A 92 9.52 -5.99 14.23
C CYS A 92 9.43 -4.47 14.21
N ALA A 93 8.95 -3.86 15.29
CA ALA A 93 8.82 -2.41 15.40
C ALA A 93 10.20 -1.71 15.30
N ASP A 94 11.19 -2.19 16.05
CA ASP A 94 12.57 -1.67 16.03
C ASP A 94 13.21 -1.83 14.63
N PHE A 95 13.02 -2.97 14.00
CA PHE A 95 13.50 -3.21 12.63
C PHE A 95 12.89 -2.24 11.63
N LEU A 96 11.56 -2.10 11.65
CA LEU A 96 10.86 -1.20 10.72
C LEU A 96 11.24 0.27 10.97
N GLN A 97 11.36 0.68 12.23
CA GLN A 97 11.78 2.04 12.56
C GLN A 97 13.21 2.32 12.11
N THR A 98 14.11 1.32 12.22
CA THR A 98 15.52 1.49 11.84
C THR A 98 15.72 1.51 10.34
N HIS A 99 15.09 0.59 9.60
CA HIS A 99 15.36 0.39 8.18
C HIS A 99 14.32 1.07 7.26
N PHE A 100 13.12 1.34 7.76
CA PHE A 100 12.00 1.92 7.00
C PHE A 100 11.28 3.03 7.79
N PRO A 101 12.01 4.06 8.29
CA PRO A 101 11.43 5.09 9.18
C PRO A 101 10.31 5.90 8.52
N THR A 102 10.33 6.03 7.21
CA THR A 102 9.27 6.69 6.41
C THR A 102 8.37 5.69 5.71
N GLY A 103 8.48 4.39 6.05
CA GLY A 103 7.78 3.29 5.40
C GLY A 103 8.46 2.79 4.13
N ILE A 104 7.77 1.93 3.38
CA ILE A 104 8.35 1.22 2.24
C ILE A 104 8.18 1.97 0.90
N VAL A 105 7.23 2.90 0.83
CA VAL A 105 7.00 3.70 -0.37
C VAL A 105 7.79 5.01 -0.28
N PRO A 106 8.60 5.36 -1.30
CA PRO A 106 9.23 6.68 -1.36
C PRO A 106 8.19 7.79 -1.44
N LEU A 107 8.11 8.64 -0.42
CA LEU A 107 7.11 9.71 -0.30
C LEU A 107 7.57 10.94 -1.10
N ARG A 108 7.40 10.90 -2.43
CA ARG A 108 7.78 11.98 -3.33
C ARG A 108 6.61 12.93 -3.54
N SER A 109 6.91 14.25 -3.51
CA SER A 109 5.95 15.30 -3.84
C SER A 109 6.65 16.45 -4.54
N GLN A 110 6.09 16.96 -5.63
CA GLN A 110 6.54 18.17 -6.30
C GLN A 110 6.07 19.44 -5.57
N GLN A 111 4.95 19.33 -4.84
CA GLN A 111 4.36 20.44 -4.09
C GLN A 111 4.66 20.39 -2.59
N SER A 112 5.60 19.54 -2.17
CA SER A 112 5.98 19.37 -0.75
C SER A 112 4.82 18.93 0.15
N VAL A 113 3.88 18.17 -0.40
CA VAL A 113 2.78 17.57 0.38
C VAL A 113 3.34 16.44 1.23
N ASP A 114 3.01 16.44 2.53
CA ASP A 114 3.40 15.37 3.45
C ASP A 114 2.45 14.17 3.34
N TYR A 115 2.96 13.05 2.81
CA TYR A 115 2.23 11.78 2.69
C TYR A 115 2.49 10.79 3.84
N GLN A 116 3.35 11.14 4.82
CA GLN A 116 3.67 10.25 5.94
C GLN A 116 2.43 9.83 6.74
N PRO A 117 1.49 10.74 7.08
CA PRO A 117 0.26 10.35 7.79
C PRO A 117 -0.60 9.37 6.98
N LEU A 118 -0.67 9.52 5.65
CA LEU A 118 -1.41 8.60 4.78
C LEU A 118 -0.78 7.20 4.80
N GLN A 119 0.54 7.11 4.73
CA GLN A 119 1.25 5.84 4.82
C GLN A 119 0.99 5.13 6.14
N ILE A 120 1.00 5.85 7.27
CA ILE A 120 0.72 5.28 8.59
C ILE A 120 -0.70 4.70 8.67
N LEU A 121 -1.70 5.41 8.15
CA LEU A 121 -3.09 4.93 8.13
C LEU A 121 -3.23 3.67 7.27
N LEU A 122 -2.63 3.68 6.09
CA LEU A 122 -2.65 2.53 5.18
C LEU A 122 -1.89 1.33 5.76
N ALA A 123 -0.75 1.55 6.42
CA ALA A 123 -0.02 0.49 7.12
C ALA A 123 -0.84 -0.13 8.28
N LYS A 124 -1.67 0.66 8.94
CA LYS A 124 -2.65 0.19 9.95
C LYS A 124 -3.87 -0.49 9.34
N GLN A 125 -4.02 -0.44 8.02
CA GLN A 125 -5.24 -0.83 7.30
C GLN A 125 -6.51 -0.07 7.76
N ASP A 126 -6.34 1.14 8.30
CA ASP A 126 -7.44 2.06 8.54
C ASP A 126 -7.83 2.74 7.22
N PHE A 127 -8.44 1.94 6.33
CA PHE A 127 -8.77 2.38 4.98
C PHE A 127 -9.81 3.49 4.96
N GLN A 128 -10.71 3.58 5.95
CA GLN A 128 -11.68 4.66 6.02
C GLN A 128 -11.00 6.01 6.31
N ALA A 129 -10.12 6.06 7.31
CA ALA A 129 -9.37 7.28 7.62
C ALA A 129 -8.37 7.61 6.49
N ALA A 130 -7.75 6.59 5.88
CA ALA A 130 -6.86 6.77 4.74
C ALA A 130 -7.59 7.36 3.51
N ASP A 131 -8.83 6.96 3.25
CA ASP A 131 -9.66 7.51 2.19
C ASP A 131 -9.96 9.00 2.41
N GLN A 132 -10.38 9.35 3.63
CA GLN A 132 -10.62 10.76 4.00
C GLN A 132 -9.36 11.60 3.85
N LEU A 133 -8.22 11.09 4.34
CA LEU A 133 -6.94 11.79 4.22
C LEU A 133 -6.48 11.87 2.76
N THR A 134 -6.74 10.86 1.92
CA THR A 134 -6.45 10.91 0.49
C THR A 134 -7.18 12.09 -0.18
N LEU A 135 -8.47 12.28 0.11
CA LEU A 135 -9.20 13.45 -0.40
C LEU A 135 -8.59 14.77 0.08
N GLN A 136 -8.19 14.86 1.36
CA GLN A 136 -7.51 16.05 1.89
C GLN A 136 -6.20 16.32 1.14
N LYS A 137 -5.38 15.29 0.88
CA LYS A 137 -4.13 15.43 0.11
C LYS A 137 -4.37 15.86 -1.33
N LEU A 138 -5.41 15.35 -1.98
CA LEU A 138 -5.83 15.86 -3.30
C LEU A 138 -6.29 17.33 -3.24
N CYS A 139 -6.96 17.75 -2.17
CA CYS A 139 -7.31 19.16 -1.96
C CYS A 139 -6.07 20.03 -1.72
N GLU A 140 -5.06 19.54 -0.96
CA GLU A 140 -3.77 20.23 -0.78
C GLU A 140 -3.08 20.47 -2.14
N LEU A 141 -3.06 19.47 -3.03
CA LEU A 141 -2.54 19.61 -4.41
C LEU A 141 -3.32 20.62 -5.26
N ALA A 142 -4.62 20.78 -5.02
CA ALA A 142 -5.47 21.74 -5.71
C ALA A 142 -5.37 23.18 -5.13
N GLY A 143 -4.77 23.34 -3.94
CA GLY A 143 -4.52 24.61 -3.28
C GLY A 143 -5.55 24.99 -2.19
N GLU A 144 -5.29 26.11 -1.52
CA GLU A 144 -6.02 26.53 -0.31
C GLU A 144 -7.55 26.59 -0.48
N VAL A 145 -8.02 27.03 -1.63
CA VAL A 145 -9.48 27.13 -1.89
C VAL A 145 -10.12 25.74 -1.91
N ALA A 146 -9.43 24.74 -2.46
CA ALA A 146 -9.91 23.37 -2.46
C ALA A 146 -9.89 22.76 -1.06
N VAL A 147 -8.87 23.06 -0.26
CA VAL A 147 -8.79 22.66 1.16
C VAL A 147 -9.98 23.23 1.96
N GLN A 148 -10.27 24.53 1.84
CA GLN A 148 -11.42 25.15 2.51
C GLN A 148 -12.77 24.56 2.07
N ARG A 149 -12.88 24.24 0.78
CA ARG A 149 -14.08 23.67 0.17
C ARG A 149 -14.26 22.18 0.46
N ASN A 150 -13.13 21.48 0.78
CA ASN A 150 -13.06 20.04 1.05
C ASN A 150 -13.53 19.16 -0.13
N TRP A 151 -13.23 19.56 -1.35
CA TRP A 151 -13.43 18.79 -2.59
C TRP A 151 -12.68 19.41 -3.77
N ILE A 152 -12.50 18.64 -4.85
CA ILE A 152 -11.71 19.02 -6.02
C ILE A 152 -12.58 19.17 -7.27
N TYR A 153 -12.25 20.14 -8.15
CA TYR A 153 -12.78 20.25 -9.48
C TYR A 153 -11.97 19.35 -10.45
N PHE A 154 -12.61 18.91 -11.54
CA PHE A 154 -11.91 18.12 -12.58
C PHE A 154 -10.78 18.92 -13.23
N THR A 155 -10.91 20.22 -13.41
CA THR A 155 -9.88 21.12 -13.96
C THR A 155 -8.68 21.29 -13.04
N GLU A 156 -8.84 21.10 -11.72
CA GLU A 156 -7.73 21.11 -10.76
C GLU A 156 -6.92 19.81 -10.87
N VAL A 157 -7.59 18.69 -11.07
CA VAL A 157 -6.94 17.38 -11.26
C VAL A 157 -5.98 17.39 -12.44
N GLU A 158 -6.33 18.07 -13.54
CA GLU A 158 -5.49 18.20 -14.73
C GLU A 158 -4.14 18.90 -14.45
N GLN A 159 -4.04 19.65 -13.34
CA GLN A 159 -2.83 20.36 -12.93
C GLN A 159 -2.01 19.61 -11.87
N PHE A 160 -2.46 18.46 -11.40
CA PHE A 160 -1.73 17.70 -10.39
C PHE A 160 -0.39 17.21 -10.92
N PRO A 161 0.70 17.32 -10.13
CA PRO A 161 1.95 16.72 -10.54
C PRO A 161 1.84 15.19 -10.62
N ALA A 162 2.35 14.61 -11.69
CA ALA A 162 2.32 13.16 -11.89
C ALA A 162 2.94 12.38 -10.72
N ILE A 163 4.05 12.91 -10.17
CA ILE A 163 4.77 12.28 -9.07
C ILE A 163 3.92 12.16 -7.79
N ASP A 164 3.07 13.15 -7.52
CA ASP A 164 2.18 13.16 -6.35
C ASP A 164 1.07 12.12 -6.50
N LEU A 165 0.43 12.05 -7.66
CA LEU A 165 -0.58 11.01 -7.95
C LEU A 165 0.03 9.60 -7.95
N GLN A 166 1.24 9.44 -8.46
CA GLN A 166 1.99 8.17 -8.42
C GLN A 166 2.32 7.76 -6.98
N THR A 167 2.71 8.71 -6.12
CA THR A 167 2.98 8.44 -4.70
C THR A 167 1.73 7.99 -3.97
N ILE A 168 0.61 8.71 -4.11
CA ILE A 168 -0.67 8.30 -3.51
C ILE A 168 -1.08 6.91 -4.01
N ASN A 169 -0.98 6.68 -5.32
CA ASN A 169 -1.33 5.40 -5.92
C ASN A 169 -0.44 4.25 -5.42
N ALA A 170 0.88 4.46 -5.33
CA ALA A 170 1.81 3.45 -4.82
C ALA A 170 1.51 3.09 -3.36
N LEU A 171 1.14 4.07 -2.53
CA LEU A 171 0.72 3.85 -1.15
C LEU A 171 -0.52 2.94 -1.09
N TRP A 172 -1.55 3.22 -1.88
CA TRP A 172 -2.74 2.38 -1.94
C TRP A 172 -2.45 0.97 -2.47
N LEU A 173 -1.65 0.84 -3.54
CA LEU A 173 -1.28 -0.45 -4.11
C LEU A 173 -0.54 -1.32 -3.10
N ILE A 174 0.51 -0.79 -2.49
CA ILE A 174 1.40 -1.51 -1.57
C ILE A 174 0.61 -2.04 -0.36
N HIS A 175 -0.18 -1.20 0.27
CA HIS A 175 -0.88 -1.55 1.51
C HIS A 175 -2.21 -2.29 1.30
N SER A 176 -2.59 -2.53 0.05
CA SER A 176 -3.79 -3.31 -0.31
C SER A 176 -3.50 -4.55 -1.16
N GLU A 177 -2.26 -5.00 -1.19
CA GLU A 177 -1.84 -6.15 -2.03
C GLU A 177 -2.23 -5.96 -3.51
N GLY A 178 -2.13 -4.73 -4.03
CA GLY A 178 -2.51 -4.38 -5.40
C GLY A 178 -4.02 -4.32 -5.66
N LYS A 179 -4.84 -4.35 -4.63
CA LYS A 179 -6.30 -4.39 -4.77
C LYS A 179 -6.93 -3.02 -4.97
N PHE A 180 -6.34 -1.98 -4.36
CA PHE A 180 -6.86 -0.61 -4.35
C PHE A 180 -5.86 0.36 -5.00
N GLY A 181 -6.37 1.51 -5.45
CA GLY A 181 -5.57 2.57 -6.07
C GLY A 181 -6.21 3.10 -7.36
N PHE A 182 -5.82 4.31 -7.75
CA PHE A 182 -6.35 4.95 -8.97
C PHE A 182 -5.97 4.19 -10.24
N SER A 183 -4.76 3.62 -10.30
CA SER A 183 -4.35 2.81 -11.45
C SER A 183 -5.18 1.53 -11.58
N VAL A 184 -5.59 0.92 -10.47
CA VAL A 184 -6.48 -0.25 -10.45
C VAL A 184 -7.86 0.11 -10.97
N GLN A 185 -8.40 1.25 -10.52
CA GLN A 185 -9.69 1.75 -11.02
C GLN A 185 -9.63 2.06 -12.51
N ARG A 186 -8.53 2.67 -12.97
CA ARG A 186 -8.28 2.96 -14.38
C ARG A 186 -8.19 1.69 -15.22
N GLU A 187 -7.45 0.69 -14.77
CA GLU A 187 -7.33 -0.61 -15.45
C GLU A 187 -8.71 -1.26 -15.64
N LEU A 188 -9.52 -1.29 -14.59
CA LEU A 188 -10.89 -1.80 -14.65
C LEU A 188 -11.75 -0.98 -15.62
N TRP A 189 -11.69 0.34 -15.56
CA TRP A 189 -12.45 1.21 -16.46
C TRP A 189 -12.08 1.00 -17.92
N LEU A 190 -10.80 0.88 -18.24
CA LEU A 190 -10.31 0.59 -19.58
C LEU A 190 -10.77 -0.79 -20.06
N SER A 191 -10.67 -1.83 -19.20
CA SER A 191 -11.09 -3.20 -19.53
C SER A 191 -12.59 -3.31 -19.81
N LEU A 192 -13.39 -2.39 -19.24
CA LEU A 192 -14.82 -2.28 -19.45
C LEU A 192 -15.21 -1.35 -20.63
N GLY A 193 -14.25 -0.97 -21.48
CA GLY A 193 -14.45 -0.08 -22.61
C GLY A 193 -14.81 1.35 -22.21
N LYS A 194 -14.25 1.84 -21.10
CA LYS A 194 -14.50 3.18 -20.52
C LYS A 194 -15.96 3.43 -20.13
N ASN A 195 -16.70 2.36 -19.84
CA ASN A 195 -18.12 2.41 -19.51
C ASN A 195 -18.31 2.57 -17.99
N TRP A 196 -18.80 3.73 -17.56
CA TRP A 196 -19.05 4.06 -16.17
C TRP A 196 -20.14 3.21 -15.53
N ASP A 197 -21.23 2.93 -16.24
CA ASP A 197 -22.33 2.13 -15.70
C ASP A 197 -21.94 0.68 -15.41
N LYS A 198 -20.92 0.18 -16.13
CA LYS A 198 -20.32 -1.13 -15.85
C LYS A 198 -19.28 -1.07 -14.73
N LEU A 199 -18.59 0.06 -14.59
CA LEU A 199 -17.55 0.23 -13.56
C LEU A 199 -18.16 0.29 -12.16
N TRP A 200 -19.20 1.10 -11.94
CA TRP A 200 -19.74 1.36 -10.61
C TRP A 200 -20.14 0.10 -9.85
N PRO A 201 -20.91 -0.84 -10.40
CA PRO A 201 -21.20 -2.09 -9.71
C PRO A 201 -19.97 -2.97 -9.56
N LYS A 202 -19.02 -2.93 -10.50
CA LYS A 202 -17.78 -3.73 -10.46
C LYS A 202 -16.89 -3.37 -9.27
N ILE A 203 -16.81 -2.08 -8.94
CA ILE A 203 -16.03 -1.58 -7.79
C ILE A 203 -16.88 -1.42 -6.51
N GLY A 204 -18.16 -1.81 -6.52
CA GLY A 204 -19.04 -1.78 -5.37
C GLY A 204 -19.54 -0.39 -4.97
N TRP A 205 -19.56 0.57 -5.92
CA TRP A 205 -20.07 1.93 -5.67
C TRP A 205 -21.55 2.10 -6.00
N LYS A 206 -22.15 1.09 -6.66
CA LYS A 206 -23.56 1.09 -7.04
C LYS A 206 -24.10 -0.33 -7.00
N ASP A 207 -25.32 -0.50 -6.49
CA ASP A 207 -26.08 -1.74 -6.55
C ASP A 207 -27.43 -1.47 -7.22
N GLY A 208 -27.60 -2.00 -8.44
CA GLY A 208 -28.73 -1.69 -9.29
C GLY A 208 -28.83 -0.19 -9.59
N ILE A 209 -29.89 0.47 -9.15
CA ILE A 209 -30.10 1.90 -9.28
C ILE A 209 -29.58 2.71 -8.08
N ASN A 210 -29.21 2.06 -6.99
CA ASN A 210 -28.84 2.69 -5.73
C ASN A 210 -27.34 2.92 -5.63
N TRP A 211 -26.95 4.16 -5.27
CA TRP A 211 -25.58 4.46 -4.92
C TRP A 211 -25.26 3.99 -3.51
N THR A 212 -24.06 3.41 -3.35
CA THR A 212 -23.51 3.06 -2.03
C THR A 212 -23.37 4.32 -1.18
N ARG A 213 -23.89 4.28 0.05
CA ARG A 213 -23.90 5.45 0.94
C ARG A 213 -22.67 5.51 1.82
N TYR A 214 -21.99 6.63 1.78
CA TYR A 214 -20.84 6.91 2.62
C TYR A 214 -21.27 7.23 4.07
N PRO A 215 -20.51 6.77 5.09
CA PRO A 215 -19.45 5.76 4.99
C PRO A 215 -19.94 4.31 5.20
N GLN A 216 -21.15 4.10 5.75
CA GLN A 216 -21.62 2.80 6.25
C GLN A 216 -21.90 1.77 5.16
N GLY A 217 -22.15 2.21 3.94
CA GLY A 217 -22.38 1.31 2.80
C GLY A 217 -21.09 0.78 2.17
N PHE A 218 -19.94 1.40 2.47
CA PHE A 218 -18.66 1.00 1.92
C PHE A 218 -17.97 -0.06 2.79
N THR A 219 -17.18 -0.91 2.14
CA THR A 219 -16.36 -1.92 2.80
C THR A 219 -14.96 -1.38 2.97
N TRP A 220 -14.49 -1.30 4.23
CA TRP A 220 -13.23 -0.65 4.61
C TRP A 220 -12.13 -1.64 4.98
N ASP A 221 -12.08 -2.77 4.27
CA ASP A 221 -11.06 -3.80 4.44
C ASP A 221 -10.75 -4.50 3.12
N LEU A 222 -9.82 -5.47 3.15
CA LEU A 222 -9.41 -6.22 1.98
C LEU A 222 -10.46 -7.19 1.41
N THR A 223 -11.65 -7.33 2.01
CA THR A 223 -12.76 -8.09 1.43
C THR A 223 -13.51 -7.30 0.36
N ALA A 224 -13.38 -5.96 0.35
CA ALA A 224 -13.99 -5.09 -0.66
C ALA A 224 -13.63 -5.50 -2.10
N PRO A 225 -14.43 -5.17 -3.10
CA PRO A 225 -14.11 -5.44 -4.51
C PRO A 225 -12.80 -4.77 -4.97
N LYS A 226 -12.11 -5.37 -5.97
CA LYS A 226 -10.94 -4.74 -6.61
C LYS A 226 -11.32 -3.34 -7.13
N GLY A 227 -10.51 -2.32 -6.83
CA GLY A 227 -10.76 -0.93 -7.22
C GLY A 227 -11.79 -0.18 -6.36
N HIS A 228 -12.25 -0.78 -5.25
CA HIS A 228 -13.22 -0.14 -4.36
C HIS A 228 -12.72 1.19 -3.79
N LEU A 229 -11.45 1.28 -3.43
CA LEU A 229 -10.81 2.45 -2.81
C LEU A 229 -9.65 2.98 -3.67
N PRO A 230 -9.21 4.24 -3.49
CA PRO A 230 -9.89 5.30 -2.73
C PRO A 230 -11.11 5.86 -3.44
N LEU A 231 -11.99 6.52 -2.68
CA LEU A 231 -13.15 7.21 -3.22
C LEU A 231 -12.73 8.55 -3.84
N SER A 232 -13.15 8.81 -5.05
CA SER A 232 -12.94 10.09 -5.72
C SER A 232 -14.26 10.83 -5.85
N ASN A 233 -14.65 11.56 -4.80
CA ASN A 233 -15.76 12.50 -4.84
C ASN A 233 -17.06 11.95 -5.49
N GLN A 234 -17.43 10.72 -5.14
CA GLN A 234 -18.50 9.92 -5.70
C GLN A 234 -19.82 10.67 -5.94
N LEU A 235 -20.19 11.56 -5.02
CA LEU A 235 -21.50 12.27 -5.05
C LEU A 235 -21.55 13.49 -6.00
N ARG A 236 -20.39 13.88 -6.60
CA ARG A 236 -20.30 15.08 -7.44
C ARG A 236 -20.14 14.78 -8.94
N GLY A 237 -20.44 13.55 -9.33
CA GLY A 237 -20.41 13.08 -10.71
C GLY A 237 -19.05 12.56 -11.19
N VAL A 238 -19.01 12.08 -12.42
CA VAL A 238 -17.88 11.36 -13.00
C VAL A 238 -16.68 12.24 -13.39
N ARG A 239 -16.82 13.58 -13.45
CA ARG A 239 -15.82 14.44 -14.08
C ARG A 239 -14.45 14.40 -13.38
N ALA A 240 -14.41 14.53 -12.05
CA ALA A 240 -13.14 14.47 -11.31
C ALA A 240 -12.48 13.09 -11.44
N MET A 241 -13.26 12.01 -11.35
CA MET A 241 -12.73 10.66 -11.56
C MET A 241 -12.29 10.45 -13.03
N ALA A 242 -13.01 10.99 -14.01
CA ALA A 242 -12.60 10.91 -15.40
C ALA A 242 -11.25 11.61 -15.65
N SER A 243 -11.02 12.80 -15.06
CA SER A 243 -9.74 13.49 -15.13
C SER A 243 -8.64 12.69 -14.42
N LEU A 244 -8.92 12.10 -13.24
CA LEU A 244 -7.97 11.20 -12.57
C LEU A 244 -7.61 10.00 -13.46
N MET A 245 -8.60 9.33 -14.07
CA MET A 245 -8.35 8.17 -14.95
C MET A 245 -7.61 8.53 -16.25
N ALA A 246 -7.81 9.74 -16.75
CA ALA A 246 -7.17 10.24 -17.98
C ALA A 246 -5.81 10.92 -17.72
N HIS A 247 -5.40 11.09 -16.46
CA HIS A 247 -4.20 11.84 -16.10
C HIS A 247 -2.91 11.20 -16.66
N PRO A 248 -1.96 12.02 -17.19
CA PRO A 248 -0.69 11.52 -17.75
C PRO A 248 0.21 10.77 -16.76
N ALA A 249 -0.05 10.89 -15.47
CA ALA A 249 0.66 10.14 -14.43
C ALA A 249 0.65 8.62 -14.65
N TRP A 250 -0.32 8.09 -15.40
CA TRP A 250 -0.48 6.66 -15.66
C TRP A 250 0.13 6.20 -16.99
N GLU A 251 0.70 7.10 -17.78
CA GLU A 251 1.31 6.79 -19.08
C GLU A 251 2.83 6.63 -19.02
N GLN A 252 3.42 7.04 -17.88
CA GLN A 252 4.85 6.86 -17.62
C GLN A 252 5.09 5.56 -16.84
N PRO A 253 6.08 4.75 -17.27
CA PRO A 253 6.44 3.50 -16.59
C PRO A 253 7.05 3.73 -15.21
#